data_bf6a4f2a78b9707b268cdf5c287d3c06
#
_entry.id   bf6a4f2a78b9707b268cdf5c287d3c06
#
_cell.length_a   1.000
_cell.length_b   1.000
_cell.length_c   1.000
_cell.angle_alpha   90.00
_cell.angle_beta   90.00
_cell.angle_gamma   90.00
#
_symmetry.space_group_name_H-M   'P 1'
#
loop_
_entity.id
_entity.type
_entity.pdbx_description
1 polymer ?
#
loop_
_entity_poly.entity_id
_entity_poly.type
_entity_poly.pdbx_seq_one_letter_code
_entity_poly.pdbx_strand_id
1 'polypeptide(L)'
;MQHHRQSAALAVASCSLIYNYYHDKKSGHRPSSLSASCDSTPSQKVKPGLLFLGTGSSTGCPKPNCALLFNAGKNSLPPLHNNSNEYMEKMKSSCRVSRLATAGDPSNNKNYRGNPSVMIVHRNNDAVEGQKACDVSNATRTVLIDAGKTFTENALRWMPRHGLTSIDSVVLSHEHMDAMAGLDDLRGFQMQPTRNAKTGLPEQSPLSVFLSATCIEALKTQLFYLFPKEESTESLVAGEKTCPDGSKIHRHVSKLDWRVVQNFKPFNAAGLEMIPLPVMHGEDLVCNGYAFSVADGEQKMNVVYLSDISRMLAETEEFILEKLPPIDVLVVDSLNWDRPNKTHFSFKDALTLIKRLKPKRTFLVGMSCDQFLPHDEANEELKHLDVKVELAYDGLFLPVDAHDK
;
A
#
# COMPACT_ATOMS: atom_id res chain seq x y z
N MET A 1 -21.17 -22.11 -19.40
CA MET A 1 -19.95 -22.90 -19.78
C MET A 1 -19.07 -22.24 -20.85
N GLN A 2 -19.46 -21.15 -21.50
CA GLN A 2 -18.64 -20.48 -22.54
C GLN A 2 -17.68 -19.38 -22.00
N HIS A 3 -17.95 -18.78 -20.85
CA HIS A 3 -17.09 -17.71 -20.28
C HIS A 3 -15.81 -18.20 -19.58
N HIS A 4 -15.73 -19.46 -19.16
CA HIS A 4 -14.51 -20.00 -18.52
C HIS A 4 -13.40 -20.42 -19.50
N ARG A 5 -13.69 -20.55 -20.80
CA ARG A 5 -12.67 -20.94 -21.81
C ARG A 5 -11.85 -19.76 -22.34
N GLN A 6 -12.31 -18.53 -22.25
CA GLN A 6 -11.57 -17.36 -22.75
C GLN A 6 -10.46 -16.88 -21.80
N SER A 7 -10.63 -16.99 -20.48
CA SER A 7 -9.59 -16.57 -19.51
C SER A 7 -8.39 -17.51 -19.46
N ALA A 8 -8.58 -18.81 -19.71
CA ALA A 8 -7.48 -19.78 -19.74
C ALA A 8 -6.62 -19.67 -21.01
N ALA A 9 -7.21 -19.23 -22.13
CA ALA A 9 -6.49 -19.08 -23.39
C ALA A 9 -5.51 -17.90 -23.40
N LEU A 10 -5.82 -16.80 -22.69
CA LEU A 10 -4.93 -15.64 -22.59
C LEU A 10 -3.70 -15.90 -21.71
N ALA A 11 -3.82 -16.66 -20.63
CA ALA A 11 -2.70 -16.98 -19.74
C ALA A 11 -1.69 -17.94 -20.40
N VAL A 12 -2.16 -18.88 -21.23
CA VAL A 12 -1.30 -19.83 -21.96
C VAL A 12 -0.57 -19.15 -23.11
N ALA A 13 -1.19 -18.18 -23.79
CA ALA A 13 -0.56 -17.42 -24.87
C ALA A 13 0.63 -16.56 -24.39
N SER A 14 0.55 -15.98 -23.19
CA SER A 14 1.63 -15.15 -22.63
C SER A 14 2.86 -15.97 -22.22
N CYS A 15 2.70 -17.16 -21.66
CA CYS A 15 3.81 -18.04 -21.31
C CYS A 15 4.50 -18.65 -22.55
N SER A 16 3.76 -18.94 -23.62
CA SER A 16 4.32 -19.50 -24.86
C SER A 16 5.17 -18.47 -25.61
N LEU A 17 4.82 -17.17 -25.56
CA LEU A 17 5.60 -16.10 -26.21
C LEU A 17 6.96 -15.87 -25.52
N ILE A 18 7.02 -15.99 -24.19
CA ILE A 18 8.28 -15.84 -23.45
C ILE A 18 9.18 -17.06 -23.65
N TYR A 19 8.63 -18.26 -23.69
CA TYR A 19 9.39 -19.51 -23.94
C TYR A 19 10.00 -19.53 -25.35
N ASN A 20 9.29 -19.11 -26.36
CA ASN A 20 9.76 -19.06 -27.75
C ASN A 20 10.83 -17.97 -27.96
N TYR A 21 10.76 -16.83 -27.25
CA TYR A 21 11.77 -15.77 -27.34
C TYR A 21 13.17 -16.22 -26.87
N TYR A 22 13.26 -17.14 -25.89
CA TYR A 22 14.54 -17.67 -25.39
C TYR A 22 15.10 -18.84 -26.23
N HIS A 23 14.26 -19.56 -26.92
CA HIS A 23 14.73 -20.71 -27.74
C HIS A 23 15.22 -20.32 -29.16
N ASP A 24 14.70 -19.26 -29.76
CA ASP A 24 15.04 -18.84 -31.14
C ASP A 24 16.42 -18.16 -31.27
N LYS A 25 17.04 -17.74 -30.18
CA LYS A 25 18.40 -17.17 -30.20
C LYS A 25 19.51 -18.19 -30.47
N LYS A 26 19.21 -19.49 -30.50
CA LYS A 26 20.18 -20.56 -30.77
C LYS A 26 20.24 -21.02 -32.24
N SER A 27 19.27 -20.66 -33.06
CA SER A 27 19.23 -21.02 -34.46
C SER A 27 19.37 -19.79 -35.36
N GLY A 28 20.55 -19.42 -35.77
CA GLY A 28 20.95 -18.24 -36.49
C GLY A 28 20.16 -17.84 -37.77
N HIS A 29 18.84 -17.92 -37.77
CA HIS A 29 17.95 -17.43 -38.82
C HIS A 29 17.36 -16.08 -38.43
N ARG A 30 17.64 -15.05 -39.23
CA ARG A 30 16.96 -13.76 -39.18
C ARG A 30 15.55 -13.93 -39.72
N PRO A 31 14.49 -13.68 -38.98
CA PRO A 31 13.14 -13.59 -39.55
C PRO A 31 13.03 -12.28 -40.34
N SER A 32 12.50 -12.36 -41.56
CA SER A 32 12.06 -11.24 -42.38
C SER A 32 11.06 -10.38 -41.60
N SER A 33 11.19 -9.06 -41.74
CA SER A 33 10.38 -8.00 -41.11
C SER A 33 8.88 -8.33 -41.13
N LEU A 34 8.34 -8.82 -40.05
CA LEU A 34 6.92 -8.69 -39.72
C LEU A 34 6.72 -7.28 -39.16
N SER A 35 6.16 -6.40 -39.97
CA SER A 35 5.59 -5.14 -39.49
C SER A 35 4.36 -5.50 -38.66
N ALA A 36 4.57 -5.66 -37.35
CA ALA A 36 3.47 -5.66 -36.42
C ALA A 36 2.89 -4.24 -36.43
N SER A 37 1.72 -4.06 -37.04
CA SER A 37 0.88 -2.93 -36.85
C SER A 37 0.57 -2.88 -35.34
N CYS A 38 1.15 -1.94 -34.64
CA CYS A 38 0.79 -1.63 -33.28
C CYS A 38 -0.59 -0.98 -33.36
N ASP A 39 -1.64 -1.80 -33.30
CA ASP A 39 -2.97 -1.30 -32.99
C ASP A 39 -2.90 -0.71 -31.57
N SER A 40 -2.63 0.60 -31.55
CA SER A 40 -2.72 1.41 -30.36
C SER A 40 -4.20 1.50 -29.96
N THR A 41 -4.70 0.50 -29.23
CA THR A 41 -5.83 0.74 -28.32
C THR A 41 -5.45 1.97 -27.49
N PRO A 42 -6.28 3.05 -27.45
CA PRO A 42 -5.95 4.22 -26.64
C PRO A 42 -5.75 3.73 -25.21
N SER A 43 -4.53 3.92 -24.68
CA SER A 43 -4.24 3.61 -23.28
C SER A 43 -5.23 4.43 -22.46
N GLN A 44 -6.12 3.75 -21.76
CA GLN A 44 -7.10 4.41 -20.91
C GLN A 44 -6.32 5.25 -19.92
N LYS A 45 -6.42 6.58 -20.02
CA LYS A 45 -5.67 7.49 -19.14
C LYS A 45 -6.04 7.14 -17.70
N VAL A 46 -5.06 6.76 -16.89
CA VAL A 46 -5.25 6.48 -15.48
C VAL A 46 -5.73 7.76 -14.80
N LYS A 47 -6.86 7.69 -14.08
CA LYS A 47 -7.41 8.84 -13.36
C LYS A 47 -6.60 9.11 -12.08
N PRO A 48 -6.40 10.37 -11.67
CA PRO A 48 -5.93 10.71 -10.34
C PRO A 48 -6.90 10.25 -9.24
N GLY A 49 -6.35 9.81 -8.11
CA GLY A 49 -7.16 9.29 -7.01
C GLY A 49 -6.37 8.45 -6.02
N LEU A 50 -7.05 7.69 -5.19
CA LEU A 50 -6.48 6.79 -4.19
C LEU A 50 -6.83 5.35 -4.54
N LEU A 51 -5.83 4.48 -4.60
CA LEU A 51 -6.00 3.03 -4.67
C LEU A 51 -5.62 2.41 -3.33
N PHE A 52 -6.59 1.83 -2.64
CA PHE A 52 -6.33 1.08 -1.41
C PHE A 52 -5.74 -0.28 -1.76
N LEU A 53 -4.43 -0.43 -1.57
CA LEU A 53 -3.75 -1.71 -1.80
C LEU A 53 -4.05 -2.70 -0.67
N GLY A 54 -4.10 -2.22 0.57
CA GLY A 54 -4.42 -3.03 1.73
C GLY A 54 -5.16 -2.23 2.79
N THR A 55 -6.11 -2.88 3.48
CA THR A 55 -7.04 -2.23 4.42
C THR A 55 -7.22 -2.97 5.74
N GLY A 56 -6.50 -4.06 5.94
CA GLY A 56 -6.57 -4.87 7.16
C GLY A 56 -5.59 -4.43 8.22
N SER A 57 -5.60 -5.11 9.36
CA SER A 57 -4.66 -4.90 10.46
C SER A 57 -3.26 -5.45 10.13
N SER A 58 -2.33 -5.31 11.06
CA SER A 58 -0.97 -5.88 10.97
C SER A 58 -0.92 -7.37 10.67
N THR A 59 -1.95 -8.12 11.05
CA THR A 59 -2.08 -9.56 10.75
C THR A 59 -2.82 -9.85 9.45
N GLY A 60 -3.40 -8.84 8.81
CA GLY A 60 -4.25 -9.00 7.63
C GLY A 60 -5.58 -9.72 7.94
N CYS A 61 -6.34 -10.02 6.89
CA CYS A 61 -7.53 -10.85 6.94
C CYS A 61 -7.53 -11.79 5.71
N PRO A 62 -7.59 -13.11 5.89
CA PRO A 62 -7.91 -13.87 7.12
C PRO A 62 -6.74 -13.88 8.12
N LYS A 63 -7.05 -13.79 9.42
CA LYS A 63 -6.06 -14.08 10.47
C LYS A 63 -5.76 -15.58 10.51
N PRO A 64 -4.48 -16.00 10.59
CA PRO A 64 -4.12 -17.41 10.59
C PRO A 64 -4.82 -18.22 11.68
N ASN A 65 -4.86 -17.74 12.92
CA ASN A 65 -5.54 -18.44 14.01
C ASN A 65 -7.05 -18.61 13.77
N CYS A 66 -7.73 -17.58 13.25
CA CYS A 66 -9.15 -17.66 12.92
C CYS A 66 -9.41 -18.64 11.75
N ALA A 67 -8.59 -18.60 10.71
CA ALA A 67 -8.73 -19.46 9.54
C ALA A 67 -8.40 -20.93 9.85
N LEU A 68 -7.33 -21.18 10.60
CA LEU A 68 -6.87 -22.53 10.94
C LEU A 68 -7.81 -23.21 11.95
N LEU A 69 -8.25 -22.52 12.98
CA LEU A 69 -9.20 -23.06 13.95
C LEU A 69 -10.54 -23.39 13.31
N PHE A 70 -10.96 -22.60 12.33
CA PHE A 70 -12.19 -22.87 11.59
C PHE A 70 -12.10 -24.16 10.73
N ASN A 71 -10.95 -24.39 10.10
CA ASN A 71 -10.72 -25.54 9.22
C ASN A 71 -10.34 -26.82 9.99
N ALA A 72 -9.89 -26.69 11.23
CA ALA A 72 -9.37 -27.82 12.01
C ALA A 72 -10.42 -28.78 12.57
N GLY A 73 -11.72 -28.52 12.39
CA GLY A 73 -12.80 -29.35 12.91
C GLY A 73 -12.92 -29.34 14.46
N LYS A 74 -14.03 -29.80 14.97
CA LYS A 74 -14.39 -29.75 16.42
C LYS A 74 -13.41 -30.47 17.35
N ASN A 75 -12.57 -31.37 16.84
CA ASN A 75 -11.73 -32.26 17.62
C ASN A 75 -10.31 -31.75 17.90
N SER A 76 -9.92 -30.59 17.34
CA SER A 76 -8.55 -30.07 17.43
C SER A 76 -8.40 -28.82 18.31
N LEU A 77 -9.48 -28.34 18.93
CA LEU A 77 -9.40 -27.22 19.85
C LEU A 77 -8.95 -27.72 21.22
N PRO A 78 -7.92 -27.11 21.85
CA PRO A 78 -7.59 -27.41 23.23
C PRO A 78 -8.79 -27.05 24.13
N PRO A 79 -9.06 -27.82 25.19
CA PRO A 79 -10.13 -27.52 26.15
C PRO A 79 -9.82 -26.18 26.82
N LEU A 80 -10.55 -25.14 26.47
CA LEU A 80 -10.54 -23.88 27.18
C LEU A 80 -11.43 -24.00 28.43
N HIS A 81 -10.83 -23.69 29.57
CA HIS A 81 -11.50 -23.70 30.86
C HIS A 81 -12.81 -22.89 30.84
N ASN A 82 -13.91 -23.57 31.17
CA ASN A 82 -15.22 -23.06 31.56
C ASN A 82 -15.98 -22.14 30.59
N ASN A 83 -17.12 -22.66 30.11
CA ASN A 83 -18.15 -22.11 29.24
C ASN A 83 -17.88 -22.25 27.73
N SER A 84 -17.81 -23.51 27.29
CA SER A 84 -17.51 -23.90 25.93
C SER A 84 -18.51 -23.42 24.86
N ASN A 85 -19.79 -23.27 25.19
CA ASN A 85 -20.82 -22.99 24.19
C ASN A 85 -20.90 -21.48 23.81
N GLU A 86 -20.90 -20.60 24.79
CA GLU A 86 -20.96 -19.15 24.54
C GLU A 86 -19.69 -18.66 23.87
N TYR A 87 -18.50 -19.14 24.27
CA TYR A 87 -17.25 -18.84 23.63
C TYR A 87 -17.20 -19.37 22.18
N MET A 88 -17.68 -20.62 21.96
CA MET A 88 -17.70 -21.20 20.61
C MET A 88 -18.71 -20.49 19.69
N GLU A 89 -19.85 -20.05 20.19
CA GLU A 89 -20.81 -19.26 19.42
C GLU A 89 -20.24 -17.87 19.09
N LYS A 90 -19.60 -17.23 20.06
CA LYS A 90 -18.90 -15.96 19.85
C LYS A 90 -17.74 -16.10 18.88
N MET A 91 -16.93 -17.16 18.99
CA MET A 91 -15.85 -17.46 18.03
C MET A 91 -16.40 -17.78 16.63
N LYS A 92 -17.49 -18.51 16.50
CA LYS A 92 -18.14 -18.75 15.20
C LYS A 92 -18.63 -17.45 14.56
N SER A 93 -19.19 -16.54 15.36
CA SER A 93 -19.61 -15.23 14.85
C SER A 93 -18.42 -14.31 14.56
N SER A 94 -17.44 -14.23 15.45
CA SER A 94 -16.27 -13.35 15.33
C SER A 94 -15.31 -13.77 14.22
N CYS A 95 -15.23 -15.08 13.90
CA CYS A 95 -14.42 -15.58 12.78
C CYS A 95 -15.15 -15.60 11.42
N ARG A 96 -16.38 -15.08 11.35
CA ARG A 96 -17.19 -15.08 10.12
C ARG A 96 -16.49 -14.32 8.99
N VAL A 97 -15.89 -13.17 9.27
CA VAL A 97 -15.14 -12.37 8.30
C VAL A 97 -13.93 -13.13 7.78
N SER A 98 -13.14 -13.74 8.67
CA SER A 98 -11.98 -14.54 8.29
C SER A 98 -12.36 -15.74 7.41
N ARG A 99 -13.46 -16.41 7.71
CA ARG A 99 -14.00 -17.50 6.90
C ARG A 99 -14.44 -17.05 5.52
N LEU A 100 -15.13 -15.92 5.42
CA LEU A 100 -15.51 -15.33 4.15
C LEU A 100 -14.28 -14.92 3.35
N ALA A 101 -13.26 -14.38 4.02
CA ALA A 101 -12.01 -13.98 3.40
C ALA A 101 -11.23 -15.15 2.78
N THR A 102 -11.36 -16.37 3.28
CA THR A 102 -10.75 -17.58 2.69
C THR A 102 -11.54 -18.16 1.51
N ALA A 103 -12.75 -17.66 1.23
CA ALA A 103 -13.62 -18.17 0.20
C ALA A 103 -13.42 -17.44 -1.15
N GLY A 104 -13.11 -18.20 -2.18
CA GLY A 104 -13.04 -17.67 -3.56
C GLY A 104 -11.77 -16.87 -3.86
N ASP A 105 -11.86 -16.06 -4.92
CA ASP A 105 -10.75 -15.21 -5.36
C ASP A 105 -10.65 -13.95 -4.49
N PRO A 106 -9.50 -13.70 -3.84
CA PRO A 106 -9.27 -12.48 -3.06
C PRO A 106 -9.57 -11.18 -3.82
N SER A 107 -9.40 -11.19 -5.14
CA SER A 107 -9.66 -10.02 -5.99
C SER A 107 -11.13 -9.60 -6.09
N ASN A 108 -12.05 -10.47 -5.67
CA ASN A 108 -13.49 -10.22 -5.69
C ASN A 108 -14.08 -10.31 -4.27
N ASN A 109 -13.22 -10.27 -3.25
CA ASN A 109 -13.62 -10.53 -1.86
C ASN A 109 -13.24 -9.36 -0.95
N LYS A 110 -14.18 -8.49 -0.66
CA LYS A 110 -13.99 -7.32 0.20
C LYS A 110 -13.65 -7.66 1.66
N ASN A 111 -13.80 -8.92 2.06
CA ASN A 111 -13.40 -9.39 3.39
C ASN A 111 -11.93 -9.83 3.45
N TYR A 112 -11.30 -10.09 2.29
CA TYR A 112 -9.85 -10.29 2.21
C TYR A 112 -9.15 -8.94 2.32
N ARG A 113 -8.18 -8.82 3.24
CA ARG A 113 -7.50 -7.55 3.51
C ARG A 113 -6.03 -7.78 3.82
N GLY A 114 -5.16 -7.14 3.05
CA GLY A 114 -3.73 -7.03 3.33
C GLY A 114 -3.41 -5.94 4.36
N ASN A 115 -2.13 -5.76 4.66
CA ASN A 115 -1.66 -4.69 5.56
C ASN A 115 -2.04 -3.31 5.02
N PRO A 116 -2.27 -2.31 5.88
CA PRO A 116 -2.67 -0.98 5.46
C PRO A 116 -1.67 -0.40 4.46
N SER A 117 -2.14 -0.01 3.29
CA SER A 117 -1.32 0.60 2.25
C SER A 117 -2.20 1.30 1.23
N VAL A 118 -1.82 2.51 0.84
CA VAL A 118 -2.54 3.31 -0.16
C VAL A 118 -1.58 3.80 -1.22
N MET A 119 -1.95 3.63 -2.48
CA MET A 119 -1.26 4.25 -3.60
C MET A 119 -2.01 5.49 -4.04
N ILE A 120 -1.32 6.63 -4.01
CA ILE A 120 -1.82 7.90 -4.50
C ILE A 120 -1.42 8.01 -5.97
N VAL A 121 -2.40 8.24 -6.83
CA VAL A 121 -2.21 8.48 -8.25
C VAL A 121 -2.48 9.95 -8.53
N HIS A 122 -1.49 10.68 -9.05
CA HIS A 122 -1.63 12.10 -9.30
C HIS A 122 -1.01 12.51 -10.65
N ARG A 123 -1.28 13.75 -11.10
CA ARG A 123 -0.61 14.35 -12.26
C ARG A 123 0.67 15.04 -11.81
N ASN A 124 1.74 14.86 -12.56
CA ASN A 124 2.96 15.62 -12.33
C ASN A 124 2.75 17.06 -12.80
N ASN A 125 2.89 18.01 -11.90
CA ASN A 125 2.82 19.45 -12.21
C ASN A 125 4.22 20.07 -12.37
N ASP A 126 5.29 19.30 -12.13
CA ASP A 126 6.66 19.81 -12.28
C ASP A 126 7.01 19.94 -13.78
N ALA A 127 7.15 21.15 -14.25
CA ALA A 127 7.70 21.43 -15.58
C ALA A 127 9.21 21.09 -15.55
N VAL A 128 9.61 20.02 -16.22
CA VAL A 128 11.04 19.73 -16.44
C VAL A 128 11.54 20.68 -17.53
N GLU A 129 12.54 21.52 -17.20
CA GLU A 129 13.19 22.40 -18.15
C GLU A 129 13.65 21.60 -19.40
N GLY A 130 13.15 21.96 -20.59
CA GLY A 130 13.51 21.33 -21.86
C GLY A 130 12.54 20.30 -22.43
N GLN A 131 11.50 19.87 -21.71
CA GLN A 131 10.42 19.06 -22.27
C GLN A 131 9.24 19.94 -22.71
N LYS A 132 8.58 19.55 -23.82
CA LYS A 132 7.38 20.28 -24.24
C LYS A 132 6.30 20.19 -23.16
N ALA A 133 5.75 21.32 -22.77
CA ALA A 133 4.74 21.42 -21.69
C ALA A 133 3.56 20.43 -21.82
N CYS A 134 3.22 20.02 -23.05
CA CYS A 134 2.16 19.02 -23.30
C CYS A 134 2.53 17.58 -22.89
N ASP A 135 3.83 17.22 -22.83
CA ASP A 135 4.26 15.85 -22.49
C ASP A 135 4.48 15.66 -20.99
N VAL A 136 4.82 16.75 -20.28
CA VAL A 136 5.14 16.72 -18.83
C VAL A 136 3.89 16.86 -17.98
N SER A 137 2.96 17.75 -18.34
CA SER A 137 1.75 18.04 -17.55
C SER A 137 0.72 16.90 -17.48
N ASN A 138 0.90 15.83 -18.27
CA ASN A 138 -0.01 14.67 -18.32
C ASN A 138 0.61 13.37 -17.80
N ALA A 139 1.86 13.36 -17.36
CA ALA A 139 2.49 12.15 -16.81
C ALA A 139 1.86 11.80 -15.48
N THR A 140 1.26 10.61 -15.40
CA THR A 140 0.77 10.05 -14.14
C THR A 140 1.96 9.67 -13.27
N ARG A 141 1.93 10.04 -11.99
CA ARG A 141 2.88 9.66 -10.96
C ARG A 141 2.17 8.94 -9.82
N THR A 142 2.93 8.13 -9.12
CA THR A 142 2.42 7.33 -8.01
C THR A 142 3.26 7.53 -6.77
N VAL A 143 2.59 7.71 -5.63
CA VAL A 143 3.20 7.72 -4.29
C VAL A 143 2.56 6.61 -3.47
N LEU A 144 3.38 5.72 -2.93
CA LEU A 144 2.94 4.62 -2.09
C LEU A 144 3.06 5.02 -0.62
N ILE A 145 1.99 4.96 0.16
CA ILE A 145 2.04 5.01 1.62
C ILE A 145 2.10 3.58 2.13
N ASP A 146 3.17 3.25 2.82
CA ASP A 146 3.52 1.97 3.42
C ASP A 146 3.65 0.79 2.45
N ALA A 147 4.69 -0.01 2.66
CA ALA A 147 5.02 -1.24 1.94
C ALA A 147 5.19 -2.39 2.95
N GLY A 148 4.09 -2.89 3.51
CA GLY A 148 4.09 -3.95 4.52
C GLY A 148 4.31 -5.36 3.96
N LYS A 149 4.12 -6.38 4.78
CA LYS A 149 4.34 -7.81 4.45
C LYS A 149 3.54 -8.30 3.24
N THR A 150 2.36 -7.71 2.98
CA THR A 150 1.48 -8.11 1.88
C THR A 150 1.60 -7.22 0.65
N PHE A 151 2.55 -6.29 0.66
CA PHE A 151 2.72 -5.27 -0.39
C PHE A 151 2.80 -5.88 -1.78
N THR A 152 3.75 -6.80 -2.01
CA THR A 152 4.00 -7.38 -3.34
C THR A 152 2.78 -8.09 -3.90
N GLU A 153 2.11 -8.91 -3.08
CA GLU A 153 0.90 -9.61 -3.49
C GLU A 153 -0.22 -8.65 -3.88
N ASN A 154 -0.43 -7.62 -3.05
CA ASN A 154 -1.47 -6.62 -3.28
C ASN A 154 -1.14 -5.71 -4.47
N ALA A 155 0.10 -5.29 -4.64
CA ALA A 155 0.52 -4.52 -5.79
C ALA A 155 0.29 -5.29 -7.11
N LEU A 156 0.72 -6.55 -7.19
CA LEU A 156 0.51 -7.41 -8.36
C LEU A 156 -0.98 -7.69 -8.65
N ARG A 157 -1.81 -7.72 -7.61
CA ARG A 157 -3.25 -7.94 -7.76
C ARG A 157 -3.99 -6.71 -8.25
N TRP A 158 -3.65 -5.51 -7.73
CA TRP A 158 -4.46 -4.32 -7.91
C TRP A 158 -3.90 -3.31 -8.91
N MET A 159 -2.59 -3.06 -8.94
CA MET A 159 -2.00 -2.09 -9.85
C MET A 159 -2.33 -2.34 -11.32
N PRO A 160 -2.19 -3.58 -11.85
CA PRO A 160 -2.48 -3.84 -13.25
C PRO A 160 -3.95 -3.58 -13.64
N ARG A 161 -4.89 -3.77 -12.69
CA ARG A 161 -6.32 -3.53 -12.93
C ARG A 161 -6.66 -2.06 -13.14
N HIS A 162 -5.80 -1.17 -12.62
CA HIS A 162 -5.92 0.27 -12.76
C HIS A 162 -4.89 0.85 -13.75
N GLY A 163 -4.21 0.00 -14.53
CA GLY A 163 -3.21 0.44 -15.52
C GLY A 163 -1.94 1.03 -14.89
N LEU A 164 -1.66 0.75 -13.61
CA LEU A 164 -0.48 1.22 -12.89
C LEU A 164 0.66 0.21 -13.03
N THR A 165 1.86 0.68 -13.39
CA THR A 165 3.02 -0.17 -13.69
C THR A 165 4.28 0.22 -12.92
N SER A 166 4.28 1.37 -12.22
CA SER A 166 5.46 1.91 -11.53
C SER A 166 5.10 2.49 -10.17
N ILE A 167 6.11 2.65 -9.33
CA ILE A 167 6.07 3.39 -8.07
C ILE A 167 7.14 4.46 -8.19
N ASP A 168 6.75 5.74 -8.03
CA ASP A 168 7.67 6.86 -8.20
C ASP A 168 8.27 7.33 -6.87
N SER A 169 7.57 7.07 -5.74
CA SER A 169 8.02 7.41 -4.40
C SER A 169 7.30 6.58 -3.34
N VAL A 170 7.94 6.41 -2.19
CA VAL A 170 7.36 5.74 -1.01
C VAL A 170 7.39 6.68 0.18
N VAL A 171 6.37 6.61 1.00
CA VAL A 171 6.24 7.36 2.25
C VAL A 171 5.90 6.36 3.35
N LEU A 172 6.64 6.35 4.46
CA LEU A 172 6.41 5.43 5.56
C LEU A 172 5.74 6.13 6.74
N SER A 173 4.70 5.51 7.28
CA SER A 173 4.05 5.94 8.51
C SER A 173 4.91 5.68 9.74
N HIS A 174 5.49 4.49 9.86
CA HIS A 174 6.29 4.04 11.01
C HIS A 174 7.14 2.79 10.66
N GLU A 175 7.88 2.27 11.66
CA GLU A 175 8.85 1.19 11.52
C GLU A 175 8.34 -0.23 11.77
N HIS A 176 7.04 -0.46 11.90
CA HIS A 176 6.52 -1.81 12.07
C HIS A 176 6.50 -2.60 10.76
N MET A 177 6.54 -3.93 10.86
CA MET A 177 6.65 -4.84 9.72
C MET A 177 5.46 -4.77 8.76
N ASP A 178 4.29 -4.34 9.22
CA ASP A 178 3.11 -4.14 8.37
C ASP A 178 3.16 -2.84 7.56
N ALA A 179 4.04 -1.91 7.91
CA ALA A 179 4.32 -0.71 7.14
C ALA A 179 5.58 -0.81 6.24
N MET A 180 6.60 -1.63 6.62
CA MET A 180 7.89 -1.53 5.97
C MET A 180 8.51 -2.86 5.47
N ALA A 181 7.96 -4.04 5.83
CA ALA A 181 8.60 -5.32 5.51
C ALA A 181 8.71 -5.63 4.00
N GLY A 182 7.93 -4.97 3.16
CA GLY A 182 7.98 -5.08 1.70
C GLY A 182 8.98 -4.13 1.01
N LEU A 183 9.78 -3.36 1.76
CA LEU A 183 10.73 -2.41 1.18
C LEU A 183 11.77 -3.07 0.28
N ASP A 184 12.24 -4.29 0.61
CA ASP A 184 13.17 -5.01 -0.26
C ASP A 184 12.51 -5.53 -1.55
N ASP A 185 11.22 -5.77 -1.55
CA ASP A 185 10.47 -6.21 -2.73
C ASP A 185 10.30 -5.08 -3.76
N LEU A 186 10.49 -3.82 -3.35
CA LEU A 186 10.49 -2.67 -4.26
C LEU A 186 11.54 -2.80 -5.38
N ARG A 187 12.59 -3.59 -5.19
CA ARG A 187 13.59 -3.90 -6.25
C ARG A 187 12.93 -4.39 -7.55
N GLY A 188 11.81 -5.12 -7.45
CA GLY A 188 11.05 -5.58 -8.61
C GLY A 188 10.40 -4.46 -9.42
N PHE A 189 10.13 -3.31 -8.80
CA PHE A 189 9.52 -2.12 -9.41
C PHE A 189 10.56 -1.10 -9.90
N GLN A 190 11.85 -1.31 -9.61
CA GLN A 190 12.96 -0.42 -9.96
C GLN A 190 13.72 -0.85 -11.21
N MET A 191 13.34 -1.97 -11.82
CA MET A 191 14.07 -2.57 -12.93
C MET A 191 13.97 -1.71 -14.19
N GLN A 192 15.12 -1.29 -14.72
CA GLN A 192 15.22 -0.60 -16.00
C GLN A 192 15.43 -1.61 -17.15
N PRO A 193 15.00 -1.27 -18.37
CA PRO A 193 15.24 -2.13 -19.55
C PRO A 193 16.73 -2.23 -19.92
N THR A 194 17.56 -1.29 -19.44
CA THR A 194 19.01 -1.24 -19.67
C THR A 194 19.78 -2.08 -18.65
N ARG A 195 20.95 -2.54 -19.06
CA ARG A 195 21.90 -3.23 -18.19
C ARG A 195 23.13 -2.36 -17.97
N ASN A 196 23.65 -2.37 -16.75
CA ASN A 196 24.89 -1.70 -16.42
C ASN A 196 26.04 -2.36 -17.21
N ALA A 197 26.77 -1.54 -18.01
CA ALA A 197 27.83 -2.04 -18.91
C ALA A 197 29.00 -2.71 -18.16
N LYS A 198 29.24 -2.33 -16.89
CA LYS A 198 30.34 -2.87 -16.09
C LYS A 198 29.96 -4.17 -15.35
N THR A 199 28.76 -4.25 -14.84
CA THR A 199 28.31 -5.38 -13.99
C THR A 199 27.46 -6.40 -14.73
N GLY A 200 26.93 -6.07 -15.92
CA GLY A 200 25.98 -6.90 -16.66
C GLY A 200 24.60 -7.05 -15.99
N LEU A 201 24.43 -6.49 -14.80
CA LEU A 201 23.17 -6.53 -14.04
C LEU A 201 22.17 -5.50 -14.58
N PRO A 202 20.85 -5.75 -14.43
CA PRO A 202 19.85 -4.76 -14.74
C PRO A 202 20.10 -3.46 -13.97
N GLU A 203 19.94 -2.32 -14.63
CA GLU A 203 19.96 -1.03 -13.94
C GLU A 203 18.70 -0.87 -13.10
N GLN A 204 18.86 -0.23 -11.94
CA GLN A 204 17.78 0.13 -11.04
C GLN A 204 17.78 1.64 -10.83
N SER A 205 16.62 2.26 -10.99
CA SER A 205 16.43 3.65 -10.57
C SER A 205 16.28 3.71 -9.05
N PRO A 206 17.04 4.56 -8.35
CA PRO A 206 16.81 4.79 -6.92
C PRO A 206 15.40 5.29 -6.67
N LEU A 207 14.75 4.76 -5.63
CA LEU A 207 13.40 5.13 -5.22
C LEU A 207 13.47 5.96 -3.93
N SER A 208 12.92 7.19 -3.96
CA SER A 208 12.89 8.03 -2.75
C SER A 208 11.91 7.46 -1.73
N VAL A 209 12.39 7.31 -0.49
CA VAL A 209 11.62 6.84 0.66
C VAL A 209 11.62 7.93 1.73
N PHE A 210 10.45 8.48 2.02
CA PHE A 210 10.25 9.54 3.00
C PHE A 210 9.76 8.94 4.32
N LEU A 211 10.39 9.31 5.44
CA LEU A 211 10.11 8.74 6.76
C LEU A 211 10.59 9.67 7.89
N SER A 212 10.16 9.41 9.13
CA SER A 212 10.63 10.15 10.29
C SER A 212 12.09 9.82 10.66
N ALA A 213 12.73 10.68 11.45
CA ALA A 213 14.09 10.44 11.95
C ALA A 213 14.15 9.20 12.87
N THR A 214 13.12 8.94 13.66
CA THR A 214 13.03 7.75 14.52
C THR A 214 12.87 6.49 13.68
N CYS A 215 12.03 6.54 12.66
CA CYS A 215 11.78 5.40 11.76
C CYS A 215 13.07 4.99 11.02
N ILE A 216 13.87 5.92 10.48
CA ILE A 216 15.11 5.56 9.78
C ILE A 216 16.12 4.88 10.69
N GLU A 217 16.24 5.30 11.96
CA GLU A 217 17.15 4.66 12.92
C GLU A 217 16.72 3.21 13.24
N ALA A 218 15.43 2.98 13.39
CA ALA A 218 14.90 1.62 13.56
C ALA A 218 15.14 0.75 12.32
N LEU A 219 14.93 1.29 11.11
CA LEU A 219 15.16 0.58 9.85
C LEU A 219 16.64 0.23 9.62
N LYS A 220 17.58 1.07 10.02
CA LYS A 220 19.02 0.76 9.97
C LYS A 220 19.36 -0.52 10.74
N THR A 221 18.64 -0.81 11.81
CA THR A 221 18.80 -2.03 12.59
C THR A 221 18.08 -3.22 11.97
N GLN A 222 16.83 -3.01 11.53
CA GLN A 222 15.95 -4.10 11.06
C GLN A 222 16.26 -4.52 9.61
N LEU A 223 16.59 -3.57 8.73
CA LEU A 223 16.87 -3.75 7.31
C LEU A 223 18.28 -3.26 6.96
N PHE A 224 19.25 -3.51 7.84
CA PHE A 224 20.63 -3.00 7.75
C PHE A 224 21.26 -3.18 6.35
N TYR A 225 20.88 -4.21 5.62
CA TYR A 225 21.43 -4.53 4.30
C TYR A 225 20.94 -3.61 3.18
N LEU A 226 19.88 -2.81 3.41
CA LEU A 226 19.37 -1.79 2.49
C LEU A 226 20.09 -0.44 2.67
N PHE A 227 20.97 -0.33 3.66
CA PHE A 227 21.74 0.88 3.91
C PHE A 227 23.19 0.72 3.45
N PRO A 228 23.82 1.79 2.90
CA PRO A 228 25.26 1.78 2.63
C PRO A 228 26.03 1.61 3.94
N LYS A 229 27.14 0.91 3.91
CA LYS A 229 28.03 0.80 5.07
C LYS A 229 28.85 2.10 5.19
N GLU A 230 28.86 2.70 6.38
CA GLU A 230 29.52 3.99 6.66
C GLU A 230 31.08 3.92 6.65
N GLU A 231 31.68 2.73 6.62
CA GLU A 231 33.13 2.54 6.89
C GLU A 231 34.04 2.52 5.65
N SER A 232 33.59 2.86 4.46
CA SER A 232 34.50 2.87 3.31
C SER A 232 34.54 4.23 2.63
N THR A 233 35.76 4.76 2.47
CA THR A 233 36.07 5.94 1.62
C THR A 233 35.73 5.72 0.13
N GLU A 234 35.38 4.51 -0.26
CA GLU A 234 34.76 4.16 -1.53
C GLU A 234 33.25 4.04 -1.31
N SER A 235 32.47 4.77 -2.08
CA SER A 235 31.00 4.75 -2.14
C SER A 235 30.50 3.31 -2.35
N LEU A 236 30.30 2.54 -1.25
CA LEU A 236 29.65 1.23 -1.31
C LEU A 236 28.16 1.44 -1.54
N VAL A 237 27.68 0.95 -2.64
CA VAL A 237 26.24 0.87 -2.94
C VAL A 237 25.62 -0.17 -2.00
N ALA A 238 24.40 0.07 -1.54
CA ALA A 238 23.63 -0.90 -0.76
C ALA A 238 23.69 -2.30 -1.44
N GLY A 239 23.93 -3.35 -0.65
CA GLY A 239 24.10 -4.72 -1.16
C GLY A 239 25.52 -5.11 -1.59
N GLU A 240 26.50 -4.21 -1.60
CA GLU A 240 27.91 -4.55 -1.92
C GLU A 240 28.63 -5.07 -0.66
N LYS A 241 29.41 -6.16 -0.82
CA LYS A 241 30.25 -6.73 0.22
C LYS A 241 31.59 -7.14 -0.37
N THR A 242 32.67 -6.72 0.26
CA THR A 242 34.01 -7.20 -0.08
C THR A 242 34.29 -8.49 0.66
N CYS A 243 34.71 -9.53 -0.07
CA CYS A 243 35.13 -10.80 0.50
C CYS A 243 36.57 -10.72 1.05
N PRO A 244 36.98 -11.65 1.92
CA PRO A 244 38.35 -11.69 2.44
C PRO A 244 39.45 -11.81 1.38
N ASP A 245 39.12 -12.31 0.20
CA ASP A 245 40.02 -12.43 -0.97
C ASP A 245 40.07 -11.15 -1.83
N GLY A 246 39.40 -10.07 -1.40
CA GLY A 246 39.33 -8.80 -2.11
C GLY A 246 38.27 -8.77 -3.24
N SER A 247 37.58 -9.86 -3.52
CA SER A 247 36.49 -9.89 -4.49
C SER A 247 35.26 -9.15 -3.95
N LYS A 248 34.46 -8.53 -4.84
CA LYS A 248 33.23 -7.82 -4.48
C LYS A 248 32.03 -8.67 -4.85
N ILE A 249 31.14 -8.91 -3.86
CA ILE A 249 29.84 -9.54 -4.08
C ILE A 249 28.79 -8.44 -4.14
N HIS A 250 28.04 -8.40 -5.24
CA HIS A 250 26.88 -7.52 -5.40
C HIS A 250 25.62 -8.32 -5.10
N ARG A 251 24.90 -7.96 -4.05
CA ARG A 251 23.57 -8.47 -3.77
C ARG A 251 22.54 -7.58 -4.44
N HIS A 252 21.61 -8.20 -5.13
CA HIS A 252 20.48 -7.48 -5.74
C HIS A 252 19.45 -7.17 -4.67
N VAL A 253 19.49 -5.95 -4.14
CA VAL A 253 18.58 -5.40 -3.13
C VAL A 253 17.90 -4.13 -3.68
N SER A 254 16.85 -3.64 -3.03
CA SER A 254 16.24 -2.37 -3.36
C SER A 254 17.24 -1.22 -3.22
N LYS A 255 17.28 -0.33 -4.20
CA LYS A 255 18.04 0.94 -4.15
C LYS A 255 17.13 2.03 -3.63
N LEU A 256 17.31 2.42 -2.37
CA LEU A 256 16.45 3.37 -1.69
C LEU A 256 17.23 4.65 -1.37
N ASP A 257 16.62 5.79 -1.70
CA ASP A 257 17.10 7.13 -1.38
C ASP A 257 16.31 7.64 -0.16
N TRP A 258 16.92 7.55 1.01
CA TRP A 258 16.30 7.82 2.29
C TRP A 258 16.19 9.32 2.56
N ARG A 259 14.97 9.81 2.77
CA ARG A 259 14.68 11.22 2.98
C ARG A 259 13.91 11.46 4.26
N VAL A 260 14.59 12.04 5.27
CA VAL A 260 13.97 12.34 6.56
C VAL A 260 13.04 13.54 6.41
N VAL A 261 11.79 13.38 6.85
CA VAL A 261 10.78 14.43 6.90
C VAL A 261 10.63 14.99 8.31
N GLN A 262 10.13 16.22 8.40
CA GLN A 262 9.87 16.91 9.65
C GLN A 262 8.37 17.10 9.85
N ASN A 263 7.89 16.88 11.08
CA ASN A 263 6.49 17.08 11.43
C ASN A 263 5.99 18.46 11.02
N PHE A 264 4.79 18.50 10.45
CA PHE A 264 4.12 19.73 9.97
C PHE A 264 4.85 20.50 8.87
N LYS A 265 5.94 19.98 8.33
CA LYS A 265 6.67 20.62 7.23
C LYS A 265 6.33 19.93 5.92
N PRO A 266 5.88 20.68 4.89
CA PRO A 266 5.62 20.11 3.59
C PRO A 266 6.91 19.57 2.96
N PHE A 267 6.77 18.45 2.24
CA PHE A 267 7.82 17.86 1.41
C PHE A 267 7.22 17.41 0.08
N ASN A 268 8.06 17.23 -0.92
CA ASN A 268 7.64 16.80 -2.25
C ASN A 268 7.98 15.32 -2.48
N ALA A 269 6.94 14.50 -2.67
CA ALA A 269 7.05 13.09 -3.03
C ALA A 269 6.64 12.92 -4.50
N ALA A 270 7.60 12.79 -5.40
CA ALA A 270 7.38 12.62 -6.85
C ALA A 270 6.45 13.67 -7.49
N GLY A 271 6.51 14.93 -7.05
CA GLY A 271 5.66 16.03 -7.52
C GLY A 271 4.38 16.25 -6.70
N LEU A 272 4.12 15.42 -5.71
CA LEU A 272 3.02 15.59 -4.75
C LEU A 272 3.52 16.23 -3.46
N GLU A 273 2.94 17.38 -3.08
CA GLU A 273 3.19 17.97 -1.78
C GLU A 273 2.44 17.19 -0.69
N MET A 274 3.17 16.76 0.34
CA MET A 274 2.65 16.03 1.49
C MET A 274 3.13 16.66 2.79
N ILE A 275 2.30 16.59 3.84
CA ILE A 275 2.61 17.14 5.16
C ILE A 275 2.51 16.01 6.19
N PRO A 276 3.59 15.69 6.94
CA PRO A 276 3.54 14.69 8.00
C PRO A 276 2.74 15.20 9.20
N LEU A 277 1.85 14.37 9.72
CA LEU A 277 0.97 14.62 10.84
C LEU A 277 1.28 13.62 11.96
N PRO A 278 2.05 13.99 12.98
CA PRO A 278 2.42 13.05 14.05
C PRO A 278 1.17 12.64 14.86
N VAL A 279 1.03 11.33 15.11
CA VAL A 279 -0.01 10.75 15.96
C VAL A 279 0.61 9.69 16.87
N MET A 280 -0.05 9.32 17.95
CA MET A 280 0.44 8.25 18.81
C MET A 280 -0.03 6.89 18.33
N HIS A 281 0.88 5.93 18.31
CA HIS A 281 0.61 4.50 18.12
C HIS A 281 1.11 3.74 19.35
N GLY A 282 0.27 3.60 20.35
CA GLY A 282 0.67 3.26 21.71
C GLY A 282 1.12 4.50 22.50
N GLU A 283 1.84 4.28 23.60
CA GLU A 283 2.35 5.36 24.46
C GLU A 283 3.81 5.74 24.12
N ASP A 284 4.49 4.91 23.36
CA ASP A 284 5.94 4.96 23.11
C ASP A 284 6.31 5.23 21.65
N LEU A 285 5.37 5.12 20.70
CA LEU A 285 5.64 5.30 19.28
C LEU A 285 4.86 6.46 18.69
N VAL A 286 5.58 7.37 18.03
CA VAL A 286 5.00 8.40 17.18
C VAL A 286 4.95 7.89 15.73
N CYS A 287 3.74 7.68 15.24
CA CYS A 287 3.46 7.34 13.85
C CYS A 287 3.15 8.62 13.05
N ASN A 288 3.51 8.67 11.78
CA ASN A 288 3.13 9.77 10.90
C ASN A 288 1.86 9.41 10.10
N GLY A 289 0.80 10.17 10.33
CA GLY A 289 -0.21 10.37 9.30
C GLY A 289 0.28 11.36 8.25
N TYR A 290 -0.51 11.57 7.20
CA TYR A 290 -0.17 12.49 6.11
C TYR A 290 -1.37 13.27 5.63
N ALA A 291 -1.18 14.57 5.38
CA ALA A 291 -2.11 15.40 4.64
C ALA A 291 -1.55 15.69 3.25
N PHE A 292 -2.40 15.63 2.23
CA PHE A 292 -2.07 15.90 0.85
C PHE A 292 -3.32 16.25 0.03
N SER A 293 -3.12 16.76 -1.19
CA SER A 293 -4.23 17.04 -2.10
C SER A 293 -3.96 16.45 -3.47
N VAL A 294 -4.94 15.72 -4.01
CA VAL A 294 -4.88 15.16 -5.36
C VAL A 294 -5.78 15.98 -6.27
N ALA A 295 -5.27 16.38 -7.44
CA ALA A 295 -6.01 17.17 -8.41
C ALA A 295 -6.20 16.42 -9.75
N ASP A 296 -7.33 16.66 -10.41
CA ASP A 296 -7.60 16.28 -11.80
C ASP A 296 -8.30 17.47 -12.50
N GLY A 297 -7.52 18.26 -13.24
CA GLY A 297 -7.96 19.55 -13.77
C GLY A 297 -8.27 20.56 -12.65
N GLU A 298 -9.48 21.10 -12.64
CA GLU A 298 -9.96 22.04 -11.61
C GLU A 298 -10.45 21.34 -10.34
N GLN A 299 -10.73 20.04 -10.41
CA GLN A 299 -11.19 19.27 -9.25
C GLN A 299 -10.02 18.95 -8.34
N LYS A 300 -10.25 19.04 -7.04
CA LYS A 300 -9.25 18.79 -5.99
C LYS A 300 -9.88 18.01 -4.85
N MET A 301 -9.17 16.99 -4.38
CA MET A 301 -9.55 16.16 -3.25
C MET A 301 -8.50 16.31 -2.14
N ASN A 302 -8.87 16.94 -1.02
CA ASN A 302 -8.03 17.09 0.16
C ASN A 302 -8.16 15.87 1.06
N VAL A 303 -7.04 15.21 1.33
CA VAL A 303 -6.99 13.93 2.03
C VAL A 303 -6.20 14.06 3.32
N VAL A 304 -6.72 13.47 4.38
CA VAL A 304 -5.98 13.19 5.63
C VAL A 304 -5.95 11.68 5.81
N TYR A 305 -4.75 11.10 5.91
CA TYR A 305 -4.50 9.67 6.10
C TYR A 305 -3.90 9.43 7.48
N LEU A 306 -4.55 8.63 8.31
CA LEU A 306 -4.20 8.34 9.70
C LEU A 306 -4.34 6.83 9.95
N SER A 307 -3.35 6.03 9.49
CA SER A 307 -3.27 4.63 9.90
C SER A 307 -2.55 4.52 11.25
N ASP A 308 -2.74 3.41 11.94
CA ASP A 308 -1.99 3.07 13.15
C ASP A 308 -2.00 4.19 14.21
N ILE A 309 -3.18 4.66 14.54
CA ILE A 309 -3.40 5.71 15.54
C ILE A 309 -4.12 5.15 16.77
N SER A 310 -3.58 5.42 17.95
CA SER A 310 -4.23 5.18 19.26
C SER A 310 -4.69 6.44 19.95
N ARG A 311 -4.07 7.57 19.63
CA ARG A 311 -4.40 8.89 20.21
C ARG A 311 -3.99 10.01 19.27
N MET A 312 -4.93 10.93 19.02
CA MET A 312 -4.66 12.19 18.34
C MET A 312 -3.92 13.14 19.28
N LEU A 313 -2.81 13.72 18.81
CA LEU A 313 -2.12 14.78 19.51
C LEU A 313 -2.87 16.10 19.37
N ALA A 314 -2.93 16.90 20.44
CA ALA A 314 -3.64 18.17 20.41
C ALA A 314 -3.08 19.13 19.34
N GLU A 315 -1.76 19.20 19.22
CA GLU A 315 -1.07 20.01 18.21
C GLU A 315 -1.39 19.57 16.77
N THR A 316 -1.54 18.26 16.56
CA THR A 316 -1.90 17.70 15.23
C THR A 316 -3.36 18.01 14.89
N GLU A 317 -4.26 17.87 15.85
CA GLU A 317 -5.67 18.22 15.64
C GLU A 317 -5.84 19.73 15.37
N GLU A 318 -5.17 20.59 16.12
CA GLU A 318 -5.16 22.04 15.92
C GLU A 318 -4.59 22.38 14.52
N PHE A 319 -3.47 21.75 14.12
CA PHE A 319 -2.89 21.94 12.81
C PHE A 319 -3.85 21.56 11.69
N ILE A 320 -4.54 20.41 11.82
CA ILE A 320 -5.53 19.95 10.83
C ILE A 320 -6.68 20.97 10.71
N LEU A 321 -7.21 21.43 11.84
CA LEU A 321 -8.37 22.31 11.87
C LEU A 321 -8.07 23.75 11.44
N GLU A 322 -6.86 24.25 11.73
CA GLU A 322 -6.52 25.66 11.50
C GLU A 322 -5.67 25.92 10.25
N LYS A 323 -4.85 24.94 9.83
CA LYS A 323 -3.85 25.15 8.77
C LYS A 323 -4.18 24.40 7.48
N LEU A 324 -4.97 23.31 7.55
CA LEU A 324 -5.33 22.54 6.36
C LEU A 324 -6.66 23.02 5.77
N PRO A 325 -6.88 22.83 4.46
CA PRO A 325 -8.17 23.03 3.85
C PRO A 325 -9.20 22.02 4.40
N PRO A 326 -10.51 22.28 4.23
CA PRO A 326 -11.54 21.31 4.59
C PRO A 326 -11.23 19.92 4.01
N ILE A 327 -11.42 18.88 4.85
CA ILE A 327 -11.10 17.50 4.49
C ILE A 327 -12.22 16.93 3.61
N ASP A 328 -11.87 16.55 2.39
CA ASP A 328 -12.80 15.82 1.51
C ASP A 328 -12.83 14.32 1.89
N VAL A 329 -11.67 13.73 2.13
CA VAL A 329 -11.52 12.33 2.48
C VAL A 329 -10.63 12.17 3.72
N LEU A 330 -11.16 11.53 4.75
CA LEU A 330 -10.40 11.02 5.88
C LEU A 330 -10.23 9.51 5.73
N VAL A 331 -9.00 9.02 5.76
CA VAL A 331 -8.68 7.60 5.94
C VAL A 331 -8.19 7.43 7.36
N VAL A 332 -8.84 6.58 8.15
CA VAL A 332 -8.52 6.46 9.58
C VAL A 332 -8.55 5.02 10.06
N ASP A 333 -7.63 4.70 10.97
CA ASP A 333 -7.53 3.40 11.65
C ASP A 333 -8.79 3.09 12.46
N SER A 334 -9.20 1.82 12.45
CA SER A 334 -10.25 1.29 13.29
C SER A 334 -10.06 -0.22 13.48
N LEU A 335 -9.23 -0.61 14.43
CA LEU A 335 -8.88 -2.01 14.64
C LEU A 335 -10.07 -2.83 15.15
N ASN A 336 -10.81 -2.30 16.10
CA ASN A 336 -11.91 -2.96 16.77
C ASN A 336 -13.20 -2.14 16.66
N TRP A 337 -14.37 -2.79 16.74
CA TRP A 337 -15.65 -2.09 16.76
C TRP A 337 -15.88 -1.35 18.10
N ASP A 338 -15.96 -2.08 19.19
CA ASP A 338 -16.23 -1.52 20.52
C ASP A 338 -15.09 -1.68 21.50
N ARG A 339 -14.22 -2.68 21.29
CA ARG A 339 -13.19 -3.06 22.23
C ARG A 339 -12.07 -2.01 22.22
N PRO A 340 -11.78 -1.33 23.35
CA PRO A 340 -10.65 -0.43 23.45
C PRO A 340 -9.32 -1.15 23.16
N ASN A 341 -8.40 -0.47 22.49
CA ASN A 341 -7.05 -0.95 22.24
C ASN A 341 -6.04 0.14 22.64
N LYS A 342 -4.87 -0.28 23.14
CA LYS A 342 -3.84 0.68 23.58
C LYS A 342 -3.03 1.26 22.43
N THR A 343 -2.99 0.57 21.30
CA THR A 343 -2.16 0.93 20.15
C THR A 343 -2.94 1.39 18.92
N HIS A 344 -4.26 1.15 18.89
CA HIS A 344 -5.12 1.48 17.78
C HIS A 344 -6.44 2.07 18.23
N PHE A 345 -7.07 2.86 17.38
CA PHE A 345 -8.45 3.28 17.59
C PHE A 345 -9.43 2.09 17.54
N SER A 346 -10.43 2.15 18.41
CA SER A 346 -11.71 1.49 18.16
C SER A 346 -12.54 2.33 17.19
N PHE A 347 -13.63 1.75 16.63
CA PHE A 347 -14.57 2.52 15.82
C PHE A 347 -15.18 3.70 16.60
N LYS A 348 -15.41 3.53 17.90
CA LYS A 348 -15.90 4.61 18.76
C LYS A 348 -14.92 5.79 18.85
N ASP A 349 -13.62 5.50 18.92
CA ASP A 349 -12.58 6.53 18.94
C ASP A 349 -12.49 7.23 17.58
N ALA A 350 -12.49 6.45 16.49
CA ALA A 350 -12.54 6.97 15.11
C ALA A 350 -13.77 7.84 14.89
N LEU A 351 -14.98 7.40 15.30
CA LEU A 351 -16.21 8.18 15.17
C LEU A 351 -16.15 9.49 15.95
N THR A 352 -15.52 9.48 17.13
CA THR A 352 -15.30 10.69 17.94
C THR A 352 -14.40 11.69 17.20
N LEU A 353 -13.33 11.22 16.56
CA LEU A 353 -12.44 12.05 15.75
C LEU A 353 -13.16 12.56 14.48
N ILE A 354 -13.90 11.72 13.77
CA ILE A 354 -14.69 12.09 12.59
C ILE A 354 -15.63 13.26 12.89
N LYS A 355 -16.33 13.19 14.02
CA LYS A 355 -17.26 14.26 14.44
C LYS A 355 -16.56 15.59 14.74
N ARG A 356 -15.30 15.56 15.19
CA ARG A 356 -14.50 16.77 15.41
C ARG A 356 -13.93 17.34 14.12
N LEU A 357 -13.33 16.49 13.27
CA LEU A 357 -12.69 16.91 12.02
C LEU A 357 -13.67 17.22 10.89
N LYS A 358 -14.90 16.67 10.92
CA LYS A 358 -15.98 16.87 9.95
C LYS A 358 -15.58 16.67 8.48
N PRO A 359 -14.94 15.55 8.12
CA PRO A 359 -14.63 15.25 6.72
C PRO A 359 -15.92 15.03 5.91
N LYS A 360 -15.88 15.25 4.59
CA LYS A 360 -17.03 14.94 3.72
C LYS A 360 -17.30 13.42 3.65
N ARG A 361 -16.22 12.59 3.60
CA ARG A 361 -16.28 11.12 3.62
C ARG A 361 -15.15 10.54 4.45
N THR A 362 -15.41 9.41 5.07
CA THR A 362 -14.40 8.67 5.84
C THR A 362 -14.32 7.23 5.40
N PHE A 363 -13.09 6.73 5.25
CA PHE A 363 -12.78 5.33 4.99
C PHE A 363 -12.04 4.74 6.18
N LEU A 364 -12.61 3.67 6.77
CA LEU A 364 -11.95 2.94 7.86
C LEU A 364 -10.98 1.93 7.30
N VAL A 365 -9.78 1.85 7.89
CA VAL A 365 -8.73 0.87 7.60
C VAL A 365 -8.27 0.19 8.89
N GLY A 366 -7.38 -0.79 8.81
CA GLY A 366 -6.83 -1.46 9.99
C GLY A 366 -7.76 -2.50 10.63
N MET A 367 -8.92 -2.81 10.03
CA MET A 367 -9.95 -3.65 10.66
C MET A 367 -9.49 -5.07 10.95
N SER A 368 -9.75 -5.51 12.19
CA SER A 368 -9.55 -6.89 12.63
C SER A 368 -10.76 -7.76 12.29
N CYS A 369 -10.52 -8.94 11.72
CA CYS A 369 -11.58 -9.84 11.25
C CYS A 369 -12.51 -10.36 12.35
N ASP A 370 -12.06 -10.37 13.60
CA ASP A 370 -12.80 -10.87 14.76
C ASP A 370 -13.58 -9.79 15.52
N GLN A 371 -13.57 -8.56 15.00
CA GLN A 371 -14.20 -7.41 15.67
C GLN A 371 -15.22 -6.69 14.78
N PHE A 372 -15.30 -7.04 13.51
CA PHE A 372 -16.23 -6.42 12.57
C PHE A 372 -17.21 -7.46 12.00
N LEU A 373 -18.34 -6.97 11.53
CA LEU A 373 -19.23 -7.71 10.65
C LEU A 373 -18.58 -7.88 9.26
N PRO A 374 -19.06 -8.82 8.42
CA PRO A 374 -18.69 -8.87 7.02
C PRO A 374 -18.86 -7.52 6.34
N HIS A 375 -17.99 -7.23 5.37
CA HIS A 375 -17.83 -5.90 4.79
C HIS A 375 -19.15 -5.21 4.41
N ASP A 376 -19.99 -5.88 3.64
CA ASP A 376 -21.24 -5.26 3.17
C ASP A 376 -22.27 -5.08 4.30
N GLU A 377 -22.32 -6.01 5.27
CA GLU A 377 -23.19 -5.89 6.45
C GLU A 377 -22.73 -4.74 7.36
N ALA A 378 -21.42 -4.61 7.59
CA ALA A 378 -20.88 -3.50 8.37
C ALA A 378 -21.21 -2.15 7.71
N ASN A 379 -21.09 -2.05 6.38
CA ASN A 379 -21.43 -0.82 5.68
C ASN A 379 -22.93 -0.50 5.69
N GLU A 380 -23.81 -1.51 5.74
CA GLU A 380 -25.25 -1.25 5.96
C GLU A 380 -25.50 -0.62 7.34
N GLU A 381 -24.87 -1.14 8.40
CA GLU A 381 -24.97 -0.55 9.75
C GLU A 381 -24.43 0.90 9.79
N LEU A 382 -23.33 1.17 9.09
CA LEU A 382 -22.71 2.49 9.05
C LEU A 382 -23.56 3.54 8.35
N LYS A 383 -24.45 3.16 7.41
CA LYS A 383 -25.35 4.09 6.72
C LYS A 383 -26.37 4.79 7.64
N HIS A 384 -26.63 4.22 8.82
CA HIS A 384 -27.55 4.79 9.80
C HIS A 384 -26.94 5.93 10.63
N LEU A 385 -25.66 6.21 10.45
CA LEU A 385 -24.96 7.28 11.16
C LEU A 385 -25.21 8.66 10.50
N ASP A 386 -25.07 9.69 11.32
CA ASP A 386 -25.16 11.10 10.91
C ASP A 386 -23.90 11.61 10.16
N VAL A 387 -22.93 10.74 9.90
CA VAL A 387 -21.67 11.02 9.20
C VAL A 387 -21.45 10.01 8.08
N LYS A 388 -20.84 10.44 6.98
CA LYS A 388 -20.48 9.54 5.86
C LYS A 388 -19.22 8.76 6.21
N VAL A 389 -19.38 7.53 6.66
CA VAL A 389 -18.28 6.61 7.00
C VAL A 389 -18.55 5.21 6.42
N GLU A 390 -17.52 4.60 5.88
CA GLU A 390 -17.56 3.27 5.29
C GLU A 390 -16.25 2.51 5.50
N LEU A 391 -16.30 1.19 5.48
CA LEU A 391 -15.11 0.36 5.47
C LEU A 391 -14.44 0.46 4.10
N ALA A 392 -13.13 0.71 4.06
CA ALA A 392 -12.36 0.49 2.86
C ALA A 392 -12.19 -1.02 2.57
N TYR A 393 -11.84 -1.37 1.33
CA TYR A 393 -11.50 -2.74 0.93
C TYR A 393 -10.32 -2.72 -0.05
N ASP A 394 -9.58 -3.82 -0.10
CA ASP A 394 -8.44 -3.96 -0.99
C ASP A 394 -8.88 -3.88 -2.46
N GLY A 395 -8.24 -3.01 -3.22
CA GLY A 395 -8.59 -2.72 -4.62
C GLY A 395 -9.64 -1.61 -4.80
N LEU A 396 -10.14 -1.00 -3.74
CA LEU A 396 -10.97 0.20 -3.86
C LEU A 396 -10.16 1.32 -4.52
N PHE A 397 -10.66 1.83 -5.63
CA PHE A 397 -10.13 3.04 -6.26
C PHE A 397 -11.11 4.19 -6.07
N LEU A 398 -10.65 5.26 -5.44
CA LEU A 398 -11.40 6.48 -5.22
C LEU A 398 -10.85 7.59 -6.13
N PRO A 399 -11.46 7.87 -7.27
CA PRO A 399 -11.05 8.95 -8.15
C PRO A 399 -11.39 10.32 -7.55
N VAL A 400 -10.67 11.35 -7.96
CA VAL A 400 -10.88 12.74 -7.49
C VAL A 400 -12.32 13.21 -7.69
N ASP A 401 -12.97 12.81 -8.78
CA ASP A 401 -14.34 13.19 -9.11
C ASP A 401 -15.44 12.46 -8.31
N ALA A 402 -15.08 11.49 -7.47
CA ALA A 402 -16.02 10.68 -6.69
C ALA A 402 -16.23 11.15 -5.24
N HIS A 403 -15.48 12.13 -4.76
CA HIS A 403 -15.57 12.57 -3.37
C HIS A 403 -16.81 13.41 -3.07
N ASP A 404 -17.47 13.96 -4.09
CA ASP A 404 -18.70 14.74 -3.97
C ASP A 404 -19.99 13.89 -4.03
N LYS A 405 -19.89 12.59 -4.33
CA LYS A 405 -20.99 11.62 -4.39
C LYS A 405 -21.10 10.82 -3.10
#